data_a3e4276a6394d8853ffc1f6d8af9f144
#
_entry.id   a3e4276a6394d8853ffc1f6d8af9f144
#
_cell.length_a   1.000
_cell.length_b   1.000
_cell.length_c   1.000
_cell.angle_alpha   90.00
_cell.angle_beta   90.00
_cell.angle_gamma   90.00
#
_symmetry.space_group_name_H-M   'P 1'
#
loop_
_entity.id
_entity.type
_entity.pdbx_description
1 polymer ?
#
loop_
_entity_poly.entity_id
_entity_poly.type
_entity_poly.pdbx_seq_one_letter_code
_entity_poly.pdbx_strand_id
1 'polypeptide(L)'
;MSAPRPILRSSILAAGNGAPVLLLHGSASAAVMWVPAIDVLKAKFRVIAPDLVGYGRTDSWPDGCDFSVEDELRLLQPLLPREGPVHVVGHSYGGLVAMHFALAGRIALRSLTLIEPVAFFLLPHAGAHDAWMEIRALGDGYAAGIAAGETEAALRQFIDYWAGRGAWDAMDETLRAQIRRSARKIVLDFQVAFTDPGLEAVRALKCPVRVVSGGRSRAPTQHIASFLADALPSAEFEVVADANHLLPVTHPDMVAAMLLRELAE
;
A
#
# COMPACT_ATOMS: atom_id res chain seq x y z
N MET A 1 0.95 -14.37 28.08
CA MET A 1 1.24 -12.92 27.97
C MET A 1 2.00 -12.72 26.67
N SER A 2 1.48 -11.95 25.73
CA SER A 2 2.21 -11.64 24.47
C SER A 2 3.46 -10.80 24.81
N ALA A 3 4.56 -11.07 24.13
CA ALA A 3 5.79 -10.28 24.25
C ALA A 3 5.51 -8.78 23.98
N PRO A 4 6.23 -7.85 24.63
CA PRO A 4 6.06 -6.42 24.35
C PRO A 4 6.38 -6.15 22.88
N ARG A 5 5.54 -5.32 22.23
CA ARG A 5 5.74 -4.93 20.83
C ARG A 5 7.01 -4.08 20.69
N PRO A 6 7.81 -4.28 19.63
CA PRO A 6 9.04 -3.50 19.42
C PRO A 6 8.74 -2.01 19.19
N ILE A 7 9.65 -1.16 19.65
CA ILE A 7 9.66 0.27 19.31
C ILE A 7 10.56 0.45 18.09
N LEU A 8 9.99 0.90 16.98
CA LEU A 8 10.69 1.07 15.71
C LEU A 8 11.01 2.55 15.46
N ARG A 9 12.17 2.81 14.87
CA ARG A 9 12.50 4.13 14.32
C ARG A 9 11.90 4.23 12.93
N SER A 10 11.12 5.28 12.69
CA SER A 10 10.53 5.56 11.39
C SER A 10 11.36 6.56 10.59
N SER A 11 11.43 6.37 9.29
CA SER A 11 11.95 7.35 8.33
C SER A 11 10.78 8.03 7.62
N ILE A 12 10.87 9.33 7.42
CA ILE A 12 9.75 10.14 6.91
C ILE A 12 10.29 11.18 5.93
N LEU A 13 9.64 11.32 4.78
CA LEU A 13 9.71 12.50 3.95
C LEU A 13 8.52 13.40 4.32
N ALA A 14 8.79 14.65 4.69
CA ALA A 14 7.75 15.61 5.03
C ALA A 14 8.04 16.97 4.39
N ALA A 15 7.01 17.60 3.83
CA ALA A 15 7.13 18.91 3.20
C ALA A 15 5.81 19.68 3.21
N GLY A 16 5.91 21.01 3.12
CA GLY A 16 4.75 21.90 3.04
C GLY A 16 4.05 22.17 4.36
N ASN A 17 3.03 23.00 4.29
CA ASN A 17 2.17 23.41 5.41
C ASN A 17 0.72 23.40 4.94
N GLY A 18 -0.23 23.17 5.83
CA GLY A 18 -1.66 23.12 5.50
C GLY A 18 -2.33 21.86 6.00
N ALA A 19 -3.42 21.45 5.33
CA ALA A 19 -4.14 20.24 5.68
C ALA A 19 -3.20 19.01 5.54
N PRO A 20 -3.20 18.08 6.51
CA PRO A 20 -2.30 16.94 6.49
C PRO A 20 -2.70 15.91 5.44
N VAL A 21 -1.71 15.42 4.69
CA VAL A 21 -1.83 14.34 3.72
C VAL A 21 -0.82 13.25 4.05
N LEU A 22 -1.28 12.03 4.30
CA LEU A 22 -0.46 10.85 4.52
C LEU A 22 -0.35 10.07 3.21
N LEU A 23 0.87 9.81 2.73
CA LEU A 23 1.14 9.04 1.51
C LEU A 23 1.84 7.72 1.88
N LEU A 24 1.21 6.59 1.59
CA LEU A 24 1.70 5.25 1.93
C LEU A 24 2.13 4.47 0.67
N HIS A 25 3.37 4.04 0.64
CA HIS A 25 3.95 3.31 -0.49
C HIS A 25 3.61 1.82 -0.48
N GLY A 26 3.83 1.12 -1.61
CA GLY A 26 3.64 -0.32 -1.75
C GLY A 26 4.81 -1.17 -1.23
N SER A 27 4.64 -2.50 -1.23
CA SER A 27 5.71 -3.46 -0.95
C SER A 27 6.88 -3.27 -1.92
N ALA A 28 8.09 -3.65 -1.47
CA ALA A 28 9.33 -3.52 -2.23
C ALA A 28 9.66 -2.07 -2.69
N SER A 29 9.07 -1.06 -2.04
CA SER A 29 9.21 0.35 -2.35
C SER A 29 9.62 1.16 -1.11
N ALA A 30 9.55 2.49 -1.18
CA ALA A 30 9.83 3.40 -0.08
C ALA A 30 9.13 4.75 -0.32
N ALA A 31 9.12 5.64 0.68
CA ALA A 31 8.53 6.97 0.60
C ALA A 31 9.01 7.81 -0.60
N VAL A 32 10.23 7.53 -1.09
CA VAL A 32 10.83 8.23 -2.24
C VAL A 32 9.98 8.13 -3.52
N MET A 33 9.17 7.08 -3.68
CA MET A 33 8.25 6.97 -4.83
C MET A 33 7.27 8.13 -4.93
N TRP A 34 6.97 8.78 -3.79
CA TRP A 34 6.03 9.89 -3.71
C TRP A 34 6.65 11.27 -3.97
N VAL A 35 7.96 11.37 -4.25
CA VAL A 35 8.63 12.67 -4.47
C VAL A 35 7.92 13.53 -5.51
N PRO A 36 7.49 13.02 -6.69
CA PRO A 36 6.76 13.83 -7.65
C PRO A 36 5.44 14.40 -7.08
N ALA A 37 4.68 13.58 -6.35
CA ALA A 37 3.46 14.02 -5.69
C ALA A 37 3.74 15.02 -4.55
N ILE A 38 4.78 14.78 -3.73
CA ILE A 38 5.21 15.70 -2.67
C ILE A 38 5.53 17.07 -3.25
N ASP A 39 6.27 17.12 -4.35
CA ASP A 39 6.70 18.39 -4.98
C ASP A 39 5.52 19.26 -5.45
N VAL A 40 4.44 18.63 -5.88
CA VAL A 40 3.20 19.32 -6.28
C VAL A 40 2.34 19.68 -5.06
N LEU A 41 2.11 18.72 -4.16
CA LEU A 41 1.19 18.88 -3.03
C LEU A 41 1.70 19.82 -1.95
N LYS A 42 3.02 19.93 -1.74
CA LYS A 42 3.63 20.75 -0.67
C LYS A 42 3.28 22.24 -0.73
N ALA A 43 2.79 22.72 -1.89
CA ALA A 43 2.36 24.09 -2.04
C ALA A 43 1.05 24.40 -1.29
N LYS A 44 0.20 23.40 -1.03
CA LYS A 44 -1.11 23.57 -0.37
C LYS A 44 -1.30 22.70 0.85
N PHE A 45 -0.53 21.61 0.98
CA PHE A 45 -0.72 20.58 2.01
C PHE A 45 0.54 20.37 2.84
N ARG A 46 0.37 19.90 4.07
CA ARG A 46 1.42 19.30 4.85
C ARG A 46 1.50 17.81 4.48
N VAL A 47 2.43 17.45 3.60
CA VAL A 47 2.60 16.08 3.14
C VAL A 47 3.50 15.30 4.09
N ILE A 48 3.11 14.09 4.43
CA ILE A 48 3.82 13.15 5.30
C ILE A 48 3.88 11.81 4.56
N ALA A 49 5.06 11.39 4.16
CA ALA A 49 5.30 10.12 3.48
C ALA A 49 6.33 9.31 4.28
N PRO A 50 5.88 8.40 5.16
CA PRO A 50 6.78 7.51 5.90
C PRO A 50 7.21 6.33 5.05
N ASP A 51 8.39 5.79 5.36
CA ASP A 51 8.72 4.42 5.01
C ASP A 51 7.96 3.48 5.96
N LEU A 52 7.20 2.54 5.42
CA LEU A 52 6.49 1.51 6.19
C LEU A 52 7.49 0.56 6.88
N VAL A 53 7.02 -0.21 7.85
CA VAL A 53 7.86 -1.15 8.62
C VAL A 53 8.72 -2.00 7.69
N GLY A 54 10.04 -2.03 7.94
CA GLY A 54 11.00 -2.85 7.18
C GLY A 54 11.31 -2.36 5.77
N TYR A 55 10.81 -1.18 5.38
CA TYR A 55 11.11 -0.56 4.10
C TYR A 55 11.94 0.70 4.25
N GLY A 56 12.64 1.09 3.17
CA GLY A 56 13.44 2.29 3.11
C GLY A 56 14.49 2.36 4.23
N ARG A 57 14.31 3.30 5.16
CA ARG A 57 15.17 3.49 6.34
C ARG A 57 14.42 3.24 7.66
N THR A 58 13.16 2.80 7.60
CA THR A 58 12.43 2.37 8.80
C THR A 58 12.95 1.01 9.26
N ASP A 59 13.05 0.83 10.58
CA ASP A 59 13.56 -0.40 11.18
C ASP A 59 12.78 -1.63 10.69
N SER A 60 13.49 -2.75 10.51
CA SER A 60 12.90 -4.03 10.15
C SER A 60 12.10 -4.61 11.32
N TRP A 61 11.06 -5.38 11.00
CA TRP A 61 10.34 -6.15 12.02
C TRP A 61 11.24 -7.27 12.55
N PRO A 62 11.32 -7.46 13.89
CA PRO A 62 12.17 -8.49 14.47
C PRO A 62 11.73 -9.90 14.10
N ASP A 63 12.71 -10.79 13.96
CA ASP A 63 12.49 -12.20 13.68
C ASP A 63 11.75 -12.89 14.81
N GLY A 64 10.83 -13.80 14.46
CA GLY A 64 10.07 -14.59 15.43
C GLY A 64 8.98 -13.82 16.18
N CYS A 65 8.78 -12.54 15.87
CA CYS A 65 7.67 -11.77 16.42
C CYS A 65 6.48 -11.78 15.48
N ASP A 66 5.27 -11.96 16.03
CA ASP A 66 4.03 -11.84 15.26
C ASP A 66 3.87 -10.44 14.72
N PHE A 67 3.52 -10.34 13.44
CA PHE A 67 3.25 -9.09 12.74
C PHE A 67 1.78 -9.00 12.34
N SER A 68 1.24 -7.81 12.44
CA SER A 68 -0.12 -7.51 11.98
C SER A 68 -0.18 -6.09 11.43
N VAL A 69 -1.26 -5.75 10.74
CA VAL A 69 -1.48 -4.37 10.26
C VAL A 69 -1.47 -3.35 11.41
N GLU A 70 -1.85 -3.76 12.61
CA GLU A 70 -1.81 -2.90 13.79
C GLU A 70 -0.40 -2.35 14.09
N ASP A 71 0.65 -3.06 13.69
CA ASP A 71 2.03 -2.61 13.89
C ASP A 71 2.41 -1.49 12.91
N GLU A 72 1.85 -1.52 11.68
CA GLU A 72 1.90 -0.37 10.77
C GLU A 72 1.12 0.83 11.35
N LEU A 73 -0.10 0.61 11.84
CA LEU A 73 -0.91 1.70 12.39
C LEU A 73 -0.25 2.38 13.58
N ARG A 74 0.44 1.63 14.44
CA ARG A 74 1.22 2.17 15.56
C ARG A 74 2.40 3.01 15.12
N LEU A 75 3.06 2.65 14.02
CA LEU A 75 4.13 3.44 13.42
C LEU A 75 3.58 4.77 12.87
N LEU A 76 2.41 4.73 12.22
CA LEU A 76 1.84 5.86 11.50
C LEU A 76 1.14 6.87 12.39
N GLN A 77 0.41 6.41 13.41
CA GLN A 77 -0.43 7.26 14.24
C GLN A 77 0.30 8.45 14.89
N PRO A 78 1.53 8.31 15.44
CA PRO A 78 2.27 9.43 16.04
C PRO A 78 2.73 10.49 15.05
N LEU A 79 2.72 10.19 13.73
CA LEU A 79 3.18 11.11 12.68
C LEU A 79 2.12 12.16 12.32
N LEU A 80 0.88 11.90 12.71
CA LEU A 80 -0.28 12.69 12.34
C LEU A 80 -0.69 13.65 13.47
N PRO A 81 -1.37 14.75 13.12
CA PRO A 81 -1.88 15.65 14.12
C PRO A 81 -2.92 14.95 15.01
N ARG A 82 -2.98 15.35 16.27
CA ARG A 82 -3.96 14.80 17.22
C ARG A 82 -5.38 15.25 16.92
N GLU A 83 -5.53 16.38 16.26
CA GLU A 83 -6.81 17.00 15.94
C GLU A 83 -6.88 17.37 14.46
N GLY A 84 -8.10 17.37 13.93
CA GLY A 84 -8.40 17.69 12.53
C GLY A 84 -8.38 16.47 11.60
N PRO A 85 -9.12 16.56 10.50
CA PRO A 85 -9.21 15.48 9.53
C PRO A 85 -7.96 15.41 8.65
N VAL A 86 -7.59 14.19 8.26
CA VAL A 86 -6.40 13.86 7.46
C VAL A 86 -6.83 13.26 6.12
N HIS A 87 -6.18 13.64 5.02
CA HIS A 87 -6.24 12.89 3.78
C HIS A 87 -5.28 11.71 3.84
N VAL A 88 -5.72 10.52 3.46
CA VAL A 88 -4.87 9.33 3.40
C VAL A 88 -4.87 8.78 1.99
N VAL A 89 -3.69 8.60 1.42
CA VAL A 89 -3.46 8.04 0.09
C VAL A 89 -2.57 6.82 0.25
N GLY A 90 -2.94 5.70 -0.33
CA GLY A 90 -2.13 4.50 -0.29
C GLY A 90 -2.07 3.77 -1.62
N HIS A 91 -0.89 3.29 -1.98
CA HIS A 91 -0.66 2.46 -3.15
C HIS A 91 -0.36 1.02 -2.76
N SER A 92 -0.99 0.04 -3.43
CA SER A 92 -0.69 -1.38 -3.25
C SER A 92 -0.85 -1.81 -1.77
N TYR A 93 0.21 -2.32 -1.13
CA TYR A 93 0.22 -2.62 0.31
C TYR A 93 -0.07 -1.37 1.16
N GLY A 94 0.47 -0.21 0.78
CA GLY A 94 0.13 1.06 1.43
C GLY A 94 -1.36 1.41 1.29
N GLY A 95 -2.03 0.99 0.21
CA GLY A 95 -3.49 1.10 0.03
C GLY A 95 -4.25 0.21 1.01
N LEU A 96 -3.78 -1.02 1.23
CA LEU A 96 -4.32 -1.90 2.26
C LEU A 96 -4.15 -1.31 3.66
N VAL A 97 -2.95 -0.80 3.98
CA VAL A 97 -2.66 -0.15 5.28
C VAL A 97 -3.53 1.10 5.46
N ALA A 98 -3.71 1.93 4.41
CA ALA A 98 -4.58 3.10 4.41
C ALA A 98 -6.04 2.73 4.72
N MET A 99 -6.53 1.65 4.11
CA MET A 99 -7.88 1.14 4.39
C MET A 99 -8.00 0.68 5.86
N HIS A 100 -7.07 -0.10 6.37
CA HIS A 100 -7.07 -0.49 7.78
C HIS A 100 -6.94 0.70 8.73
N PHE A 101 -6.19 1.74 8.34
CA PHE A 101 -6.10 2.98 9.10
C PHE A 101 -7.48 3.67 9.21
N ALA A 102 -8.23 3.68 8.10
CA ALA A 102 -9.60 4.19 8.09
C ALA A 102 -10.55 3.34 8.94
N LEU A 103 -10.47 2.00 8.84
CA LEU A 103 -11.26 1.05 9.63
C LEU A 103 -11.01 1.19 11.14
N ALA A 104 -9.78 1.48 11.55
CA ALA A 104 -9.44 1.66 12.95
C ALA A 104 -10.13 2.88 13.59
N GLY A 105 -10.55 3.87 12.80
CA GLY A 105 -11.33 5.02 13.25
C GLY A 105 -10.66 5.90 14.31
N ARG A 106 -9.34 5.83 14.47
CA ARG A 106 -8.59 6.54 15.52
C ARG A 106 -8.36 8.01 15.22
N ILE A 107 -8.42 8.38 13.96
CA ILE A 107 -8.26 9.74 13.46
C ILE A 107 -9.36 10.00 12.43
N ALA A 108 -9.95 11.19 12.45
CA ALA A 108 -10.92 11.58 11.44
C ALA A 108 -10.25 11.66 10.06
N LEU A 109 -10.84 11.03 9.06
CA LEU A 109 -10.38 11.15 7.68
C LEU A 109 -11.19 12.18 6.91
N ARG A 110 -10.50 13.04 6.17
CA ARG A 110 -11.12 13.93 5.20
C ARG A 110 -11.43 13.18 3.91
N SER A 111 -10.50 12.34 3.44
CA SER A 111 -10.68 11.44 2.32
C SER A 111 -9.72 10.26 2.40
N LEU A 112 -10.04 9.21 1.66
CA LEU A 112 -9.23 8.00 1.49
C LEU A 112 -9.06 7.71 -0.01
N THR A 113 -7.82 7.76 -0.52
CA THR A 113 -7.50 7.41 -1.91
C THR A 113 -6.75 6.10 -1.94
N LEU A 114 -7.30 5.10 -2.60
CA LEU A 114 -6.79 3.74 -2.73
C LEU A 114 -6.33 3.52 -4.18
N ILE A 115 -5.03 3.51 -4.40
CA ILE A 115 -4.43 3.27 -5.73
C ILE A 115 -3.99 1.80 -5.79
N GLU A 116 -4.66 0.99 -6.61
CA GLU A 116 -4.30 -0.43 -6.78
C GLU A 116 -4.19 -1.21 -5.45
N PRO A 117 -5.15 -1.08 -4.50
CA PRO A 117 -5.01 -1.68 -3.18
C PRO A 117 -4.96 -3.22 -3.26
N VAL A 118 -4.09 -3.84 -2.44
CA VAL A 118 -3.92 -5.31 -2.40
C VAL A 118 -4.71 -5.97 -1.27
N ALA A 119 -5.95 -5.56 -1.08
CA ALA A 119 -6.88 -6.16 -0.11
C ALA A 119 -7.38 -7.54 -0.60
N PHE A 120 -6.47 -8.53 -0.69
CA PHE A 120 -6.74 -9.82 -1.33
C PHE A 120 -7.89 -10.58 -0.66
N PHE A 121 -8.11 -10.40 0.63
CA PHE A 121 -9.25 -10.99 1.34
C PHE A 121 -10.61 -10.62 0.73
N LEU A 122 -10.72 -9.59 -0.09
CA LEU A 122 -11.95 -9.21 -0.79
C LEU A 122 -12.27 -10.08 -2.01
N LEU A 123 -11.29 -10.78 -2.59
CA LEU A 123 -11.50 -11.58 -3.79
C LEU A 123 -12.55 -12.70 -3.63
N PRO A 124 -12.58 -13.46 -2.51
CA PRO A 124 -13.68 -14.39 -2.25
C PRO A 124 -15.04 -13.71 -2.16
N HIS A 125 -15.12 -12.54 -1.55
CA HIS A 125 -16.36 -11.75 -1.46
C HIS A 125 -16.81 -11.20 -2.82
N ALA A 126 -15.85 -10.93 -3.72
CA ALA A 126 -16.11 -10.52 -5.10
C ALA A 126 -16.48 -11.68 -6.03
N GLY A 127 -16.45 -12.94 -5.55
CA GLY A 127 -16.62 -14.13 -6.37
C GLY A 127 -15.48 -14.38 -7.36
N ALA A 128 -14.34 -13.72 -7.20
CA ALA A 128 -13.18 -13.76 -8.10
C ALA A 128 -12.25 -14.93 -7.74
N HIS A 129 -12.75 -16.16 -7.86
CA HIS A 129 -12.05 -17.37 -7.41
C HIS A 129 -10.70 -17.59 -8.11
N ASP A 130 -10.63 -17.42 -9.42
CA ASP A 130 -9.39 -17.62 -10.19
C ASP A 130 -8.33 -16.59 -9.80
N ALA A 131 -8.73 -15.33 -9.62
CA ALA A 131 -7.84 -14.27 -9.14
C ALA A 131 -7.34 -14.52 -7.70
N TRP A 132 -8.20 -15.07 -6.84
CA TRP A 132 -7.82 -15.53 -5.50
C TRP A 132 -6.78 -16.63 -5.56
N MET A 133 -7.00 -17.67 -6.36
CA MET A 133 -6.04 -18.78 -6.52
C MET A 133 -4.72 -18.31 -7.12
N GLU A 134 -4.75 -17.40 -8.11
CA GLU A 134 -3.56 -16.81 -8.71
C GLU A 134 -2.69 -16.11 -7.65
N ILE A 135 -3.28 -15.21 -6.86
CA ILE A 135 -2.52 -14.41 -5.89
C ILE A 135 -2.10 -15.22 -4.66
N ARG A 136 -2.91 -16.22 -4.27
CA ARG A 136 -2.52 -17.19 -3.23
C ARG A 136 -1.28 -17.99 -3.65
N ALA A 137 -1.27 -18.50 -4.88
CA ALA A 137 -0.11 -19.23 -5.40
C ALA A 137 1.16 -18.38 -5.43
N LEU A 138 1.04 -17.07 -5.80
CA LEU A 138 2.17 -16.15 -5.74
C LEU A 138 2.66 -15.96 -4.30
N GLY A 139 1.77 -15.68 -3.35
CA GLY A 139 2.14 -15.41 -1.94
C GLY A 139 2.74 -16.65 -1.25
N ASP A 140 2.12 -17.82 -1.45
CA ASP A 140 2.59 -19.08 -0.87
C ASP A 140 3.94 -19.50 -1.48
N GLY A 141 4.10 -19.35 -2.81
CA GLY A 141 5.36 -19.61 -3.50
C GLY A 141 6.48 -18.65 -3.06
N TYR A 142 6.16 -17.37 -2.89
CA TYR A 142 7.10 -16.37 -2.39
C TYR A 142 7.57 -16.73 -0.96
N ALA A 143 6.65 -17.03 -0.06
CA ALA A 143 6.97 -17.40 1.31
C ALA A 143 7.82 -18.69 1.38
N ALA A 144 7.49 -19.71 0.57
CA ALA A 144 8.27 -20.94 0.47
C ALA A 144 9.70 -20.68 -0.03
N GLY A 145 9.86 -19.85 -1.07
CA GLY A 145 11.17 -19.48 -1.61
C GLY A 145 12.04 -18.74 -0.57
N ILE A 146 11.45 -17.80 0.18
CA ILE A 146 12.16 -17.10 1.27
C ILE A 146 12.57 -18.09 2.37
N ALA A 147 11.70 -19.01 2.77
CA ALA A 147 11.98 -20.02 3.78
C ALA A 147 13.08 -21.02 3.34
N ALA A 148 13.16 -21.33 2.04
CA ALA A 148 14.20 -22.17 1.45
C ALA A 148 15.53 -21.44 1.22
N GLY A 149 15.61 -20.11 1.45
CA GLY A 149 16.80 -19.29 1.17
C GLY A 149 16.95 -18.89 -0.31
N GLU A 150 15.93 -19.15 -1.14
CA GLU A 150 15.89 -18.83 -2.58
C GLU A 150 15.46 -17.38 -2.82
N THR A 151 16.00 -16.44 -2.05
CA THR A 151 15.56 -15.04 -2.00
C THR A 151 15.55 -14.37 -3.37
N GLU A 152 16.57 -14.57 -4.20
CA GLU A 152 16.65 -13.97 -5.54
C GLU A 152 15.55 -14.45 -6.47
N ALA A 153 15.26 -15.74 -6.46
CA ALA A 153 14.22 -16.33 -7.30
C ALA A 153 12.82 -15.85 -6.86
N ALA A 154 12.58 -15.80 -5.54
CA ALA A 154 11.34 -15.30 -4.97
C ALA A 154 11.10 -13.81 -5.31
N LEU A 155 12.12 -12.96 -5.14
CA LEU A 155 12.04 -11.55 -5.49
C LEU A 155 11.84 -11.32 -6.98
N ARG A 156 12.54 -12.05 -7.84
CA ARG A 156 12.33 -12.02 -9.29
C ARG A 156 10.89 -12.34 -9.64
N GLN A 157 10.34 -13.43 -9.12
CA GLN A 157 8.95 -13.82 -9.38
C GLN A 157 7.98 -12.72 -8.93
N PHE A 158 8.17 -12.15 -7.73
CA PHE A 158 7.33 -11.09 -7.19
C PHE A 158 7.40 -9.81 -8.03
N ILE A 159 8.59 -9.35 -8.35
CA ILE A 159 8.79 -8.11 -9.12
C ILE A 159 8.28 -8.28 -10.55
N ASP A 160 8.62 -9.38 -11.20
CA ASP A 160 8.17 -9.66 -12.58
C ASP A 160 6.65 -9.85 -12.67
N TYR A 161 6.01 -10.33 -11.60
CA TYR A 161 4.56 -10.43 -11.55
C TYR A 161 3.89 -9.04 -11.62
N TRP A 162 4.38 -8.06 -10.88
CA TRP A 162 3.77 -6.73 -10.80
C TRP A 162 4.25 -5.76 -11.88
N ALA A 163 5.54 -5.80 -12.21
CA ALA A 163 6.19 -4.85 -13.11
C ALA A 163 6.30 -5.35 -14.57
N GLY A 164 6.07 -6.65 -14.77
CA GLY A 164 6.24 -7.31 -16.05
C GLY A 164 7.52 -8.16 -16.12
N ARG A 165 7.47 -9.18 -16.95
CA ARG A 165 8.57 -10.14 -17.13
C ARG A 165 9.90 -9.46 -17.43
N GLY A 166 10.96 -9.80 -16.70
CA GLY A 166 12.30 -9.26 -16.84
C GLY A 166 12.55 -7.96 -16.09
N ALA A 167 11.55 -7.44 -15.37
CA ALA A 167 11.69 -6.20 -14.62
C ALA A 167 12.76 -6.30 -13.52
N TRP A 168 12.87 -7.46 -12.84
CA TRP A 168 13.93 -7.69 -11.85
C TRP A 168 15.32 -7.58 -12.46
N ASP A 169 15.55 -8.18 -13.62
CA ASP A 169 16.86 -8.18 -14.29
C ASP A 169 17.23 -6.81 -14.86
N ALA A 170 16.23 -6.01 -15.20
CA ALA A 170 16.43 -4.64 -15.70
C ALA A 170 16.80 -3.63 -14.59
N MET A 171 16.60 -3.97 -13.31
CA MET A 171 16.96 -3.11 -12.19
C MET A 171 18.48 -3.06 -11.99
N ASP A 172 18.99 -1.88 -11.58
CA ASP A 172 20.36 -1.77 -11.11
C ASP A 172 20.58 -2.50 -9.78
N GLU A 173 21.85 -2.81 -9.47
CA GLU A 173 22.20 -3.57 -8.27
C GLU A 173 21.88 -2.83 -6.97
N THR A 174 21.93 -1.49 -6.97
CA THR A 174 21.62 -0.69 -5.80
C THR A 174 20.15 -0.86 -5.40
N LEU A 175 19.25 -0.78 -6.38
CA LEU A 175 17.84 -0.99 -6.18
C LEU A 175 17.51 -2.44 -5.77
N ARG A 176 18.14 -3.44 -6.46
CA ARG A 176 17.97 -4.85 -6.07
C ARG A 176 18.45 -5.10 -4.65
N ALA A 177 19.62 -4.56 -4.25
CA ALA A 177 20.11 -4.69 -2.88
C ALA A 177 19.18 -4.04 -1.85
N GLN A 178 18.54 -2.92 -2.20
CA GLN A 178 17.55 -2.29 -1.34
C GLN A 178 16.31 -3.18 -1.17
N ILE A 179 15.79 -3.76 -2.26
CA ILE A 179 14.61 -4.65 -2.22
C ILE A 179 14.93 -5.94 -1.47
N ARG A 180 16.13 -6.51 -1.62
CA ARG A 180 16.55 -7.73 -0.86
C ARG A 180 16.43 -7.54 0.66
N ARG A 181 16.73 -6.36 1.19
CA ARG A 181 16.61 -6.09 2.63
C ARG A 181 15.18 -6.22 3.14
N SER A 182 14.20 -5.99 2.28
CA SER A 182 12.78 -6.10 2.63
C SER A 182 12.14 -7.45 2.25
N ALA A 183 12.92 -8.42 1.76
CA ALA A 183 12.36 -9.68 1.26
C ALA A 183 11.46 -10.41 2.28
N ARG A 184 11.86 -10.46 3.55
CA ARG A 184 11.05 -11.06 4.62
C ARG A 184 9.79 -10.24 4.93
N LYS A 185 9.87 -8.89 4.80
CA LYS A 185 8.70 -8.04 5.04
C LYS A 185 7.59 -8.30 4.01
N ILE A 186 7.93 -8.61 2.76
CA ILE A 186 6.95 -8.96 1.72
C ILE A 186 6.14 -10.22 2.12
N VAL A 187 6.75 -11.20 2.82
CA VAL A 187 6.00 -12.34 3.38
C VAL A 187 4.95 -11.86 4.37
N LEU A 188 5.33 -10.94 5.27
CA LEU A 188 4.41 -10.36 6.26
C LEU A 188 3.30 -9.52 5.59
N ASP A 189 3.61 -8.81 4.49
CA ASP A 189 2.63 -8.06 3.72
C ASP A 189 1.55 -8.99 3.13
N PHE A 190 1.94 -10.12 2.56
CA PHE A 190 0.98 -11.12 2.08
C PHE A 190 0.10 -11.65 3.21
N GLN A 191 0.66 -11.93 4.40
CA GLN A 191 -0.12 -12.36 5.55
C GLN A 191 -1.20 -11.34 5.92
N VAL A 192 -0.84 -10.05 5.97
CA VAL A 192 -1.80 -8.96 6.21
C VAL A 192 -2.83 -8.88 5.08
N ALA A 193 -2.40 -8.96 3.83
CA ALA A 193 -3.27 -8.81 2.66
C ALA A 193 -4.32 -9.94 2.53
N PHE A 194 -4.05 -11.10 3.10
CA PHE A 194 -4.99 -12.22 3.16
C PHE A 194 -5.85 -12.25 4.44
N THR A 195 -5.56 -11.38 5.42
CA THR A 195 -6.33 -11.32 6.67
C THR A 195 -7.60 -10.51 6.48
N ASP A 196 -8.77 -11.15 6.65
CA ASP A 196 -10.07 -10.52 6.49
C ASP A 196 -10.49 -9.78 7.77
N PRO A 197 -10.65 -8.44 7.74
CA PRO A 197 -11.18 -7.67 8.86
C PRO A 197 -12.71 -7.75 8.99
N GLY A 198 -13.37 -8.43 8.06
CA GLY A 198 -14.82 -8.51 7.92
C GLY A 198 -15.37 -7.50 6.90
N LEU A 199 -16.17 -8.00 5.95
CA LEU A 199 -16.75 -7.19 4.87
C LEU A 199 -17.64 -6.05 5.41
N GLU A 200 -18.37 -6.28 6.48
CA GLU A 200 -19.24 -5.25 7.09
C GLU A 200 -18.42 -4.07 7.65
N ALA A 201 -17.21 -4.32 8.16
CA ALA A 201 -16.30 -3.26 8.58
C ALA A 201 -15.89 -2.39 7.37
N VAL A 202 -15.56 -3.02 6.23
CA VAL A 202 -15.22 -2.29 4.98
C VAL A 202 -16.40 -1.44 4.52
N ARG A 203 -17.61 -1.99 4.47
CA ARG A 203 -18.85 -1.28 4.10
C ARG A 203 -19.22 -0.14 5.04
N ALA A 204 -18.75 -0.19 6.28
CA ALA A 204 -19.01 0.84 7.29
C ALA A 204 -18.12 2.07 7.17
N LEU A 205 -17.18 2.13 6.21
CA LEU A 205 -16.36 3.31 5.94
C LEU A 205 -17.26 4.51 5.57
N LYS A 206 -17.07 5.63 6.26
CA LYS A 206 -17.93 6.83 6.12
C LYS A 206 -17.24 8.01 5.44
N CYS A 207 -15.91 7.98 5.32
CA CYS A 207 -15.19 9.04 4.63
C CYS A 207 -15.39 8.93 3.10
N PRO A 208 -15.26 10.03 2.35
CA PRO A 208 -15.14 9.96 0.90
C PRO A 208 -14.00 9.03 0.50
N VAL A 209 -14.27 8.10 -0.43
CA VAL A 209 -13.28 7.12 -0.91
C VAL A 209 -13.12 7.28 -2.41
N ARG A 210 -11.88 7.33 -2.87
CA ARG A 210 -11.54 7.17 -4.28
C ARG A 210 -10.74 5.90 -4.48
N VAL A 211 -11.13 5.11 -5.46
CA VAL A 211 -10.44 3.89 -5.88
C VAL A 211 -9.89 4.11 -7.28
N VAL A 212 -8.58 3.89 -7.46
CA VAL A 212 -7.90 4.07 -8.75
C VAL A 212 -7.27 2.75 -9.17
N SER A 213 -7.51 2.33 -10.41
CA SER A 213 -6.96 1.10 -10.98
C SER A 213 -6.31 1.35 -12.34
N GLY A 214 -5.29 0.58 -12.68
CA GLY A 214 -4.73 0.54 -14.02
C GLY A 214 -5.51 -0.40 -14.92
N GLY A 215 -5.83 0.04 -16.15
CA GLY A 215 -6.55 -0.78 -17.12
C GLY A 215 -5.76 -1.98 -17.62
N ARG A 216 -4.42 -1.98 -17.41
CA ARG A 216 -3.51 -3.09 -17.73
C ARG A 216 -3.03 -3.85 -16.50
N SER A 217 -3.61 -3.59 -15.34
CA SER A 217 -3.32 -4.30 -14.11
C SER A 217 -3.80 -5.75 -14.18
N ARG A 218 -3.24 -6.59 -13.31
CA ARG A 218 -3.65 -7.99 -13.22
C ARG A 218 -5.03 -8.13 -12.58
N ALA A 219 -5.70 -9.23 -12.91
CA ALA A 219 -7.05 -9.51 -12.46
C ALA A 219 -7.26 -9.35 -10.94
N PRO A 220 -6.35 -9.78 -10.04
CA PRO A 220 -6.57 -9.62 -8.61
C PRO A 220 -6.82 -8.17 -8.19
N THR A 221 -6.01 -7.19 -8.63
CA THR A 221 -6.20 -5.80 -8.23
C THR A 221 -7.37 -5.13 -8.94
N GLN A 222 -7.66 -5.51 -10.19
CA GLN A 222 -8.84 -5.01 -10.90
C GLN A 222 -10.15 -5.46 -10.22
N HIS A 223 -10.25 -6.74 -9.82
CA HIS A 223 -11.41 -7.24 -9.09
C HIS A 223 -11.60 -6.57 -7.74
N ILE A 224 -10.50 -6.34 -7.00
CA ILE A 224 -10.55 -5.62 -5.71
C ILE A 224 -11.04 -4.19 -5.91
N ALA A 225 -10.49 -3.47 -6.89
CA ALA A 225 -10.86 -2.09 -7.17
C ALA A 225 -12.34 -1.96 -7.56
N SER A 226 -12.82 -2.82 -8.47
CA SER A 226 -14.23 -2.86 -8.86
C SER A 226 -15.13 -3.21 -7.68
N PHE A 227 -14.77 -4.22 -6.90
CA PHE A 227 -15.54 -4.64 -5.72
C PHE A 227 -15.64 -3.52 -4.68
N LEU A 228 -14.54 -2.80 -4.40
CA LEU A 228 -14.56 -1.66 -3.47
C LEU A 228 -15.45 -0.53 -3.98
N ALA A 229 -15.42 -0.24 -5.28
CA ALA A 229 -16.29 0.75 -5.91
C ALA A 229 -17.77 0.41 -5.74
N ASP A 230 -18.14 -0.86 -5.88
CA ASP A 230 -19.52 -1.33 -5.73
C ASP A 230 -19.95 -1.44 -4.26
N ALA A 231 -19.03 -1.81 -3.36
CA ALA A 231 -19.33 -2.07 -1.96
C ALA A 231 -19.40 -0.80 -1.09
N LEU A 232 -18.76 0.30 -1.51
CA LEU A 232 -18.68 1.54 -0.76
C LEU A 232 -19.60 2.61 -1.34
N PRO A 233 -20.63 3.06 -0.61
CA PRO A 233 -21.66 3.98 -1.16
C PRO A 233 -21.13 5.35 -1.63
N SER A 234 -19.99 5.78 -1.10
CA SER A 234 -19.34 7.07 -1.42
C SER A 234 -18.07 6.90 -2.26
N ALA A 235 -17.84 5.72 -2.86
CA ALA A 235 -16.65 5.50 -3.65
C ALA A 235 -16.77 6.09 -5.05
N GLU A 236 -15.76 6.87 -5.43
CA GLU A 236 -15.50 7.21 -6.82
C GLU A 236 -14.48 6.25 -7.41
N PHE A 237 -14.70 5.78 -8.63
CA PHE A 237 -13.84 4.81 -9.28
C PHE A 237 -13.26 5.36 -10.57
N GLU A 238 -11.92 5.32 -10.69
CA GLU A 238 -11.20 5.76 -11.89
C GLU A 238 -10.31 4.64 -12.42
N VAL A 239 -10.36 4.42 -13.74
CA VAL A 239 -9.48 3.48 -14.43
C VAL A 239 -8.56 4.25 -15.36
N VAL A 240 -7.25 4.14 -15.14
CA VAL A 240 -6.22 4.70 -16.01
C VAL A 240 -5.88 3.66 -17.07
N ALA A 241 -6.39 3.84 -18.28
CA ALA A 241 -6.47 2.79 -19.31
C ALA A 241 -5.13 2.17 -19.71
N ASP A 242 -4.05 2.96 -19.76
CA ASP A 242 -2.71 2.55 -20.19
C ASP A 242 -1.75 2.21 -19.06
N ALA A 243 -2.17 2.39 -17.80
CA ALA A 243 -1.39 2.09 -16.62
C ALA A 243 -1.57 0.65 -16.12
N ASN A 244 -0.58 0.17 -15.38
CA ASN A 244 -0.60 -1.10 -14.64
C ASN A 244 -0.47 -0.86 -13.14
N HIS A 245 -0.22 -1.93 -12.37
CA HIS A 245 -0.05 -1.88 -10.91
C HIS A 245 0.97 -0.84 -10.42
N LEU A 246 1.99 -0.54 -11.24
CA LEU A 246 3.02 0.45 -10.89
C LEU A 246 2.63 1.90 -11.25
N LEU A 247 1.34 2.20 -11.35
CA LEU A 247 0.79 3.50 -11.73
C LEU A 247 1.52 4.71 -11.11
N PRO A 248 1.78 4.81 -9.80
CA PRO A 248 2.48 5.97 -9.23
C PRO A 248 3.95 6.10 -9.66
N VAL A 249 4.56 5.01 -10.14
CA VAL A 249 5.95 4.98 -10.61
C VAL A 249 6.04 5.26 -12.11
N THR A 250 5.11 4.72 -12.89
CA THR A 250 5.11 4.83 -14.36
C THR A 250 4.43 6.09 -14.87
N HIS A 251 3.50 6.66 -14.07
CA HIS A 251 2.71 7.86 -14.40
C HIS A 251 2.76 8.89 -13.26
N PRO A 252 3.96 9.27 -12.74
CA PRO A 252 4.08 10.06 -11.51
C PRO A 252 3.42 11.44 -11.61
N ASP A 253 3.59 12.13 -12.73
CA ASP A 253 3.02 13.48 -12.94
C ASP A 253 1.50 13.45 -13.01
N MET A 254 0.94 12.42 -13.66
CA MET A 254 -0.51 12.23 -13.74
C MET A 254 -1.09 11.95 -12.35
N VAL A 255 -0.46 11.07 -11.56
CA VAL A 255 -0.89 10.78 -10.18
C VAL A 255 -0.76 12.02 -9.31
N ALA A 256 0.33 12.80 -9.42
CA ALA A 256 0.49 14.04 -8.68
C ALA A 256 -0.60 15.08 -9.01
N ALA A 257 -0.93 15.24 -10.30
CA ALA A 257 -1.99 16.15 -10.74
C ALA A 257 -3.39 15.68 -10.30
N MET A 258 -3.66 14.36 -10.38
CA MET A 258 -4.88 13.75 -9.88
C MET A 258 -5.05 14.04 -8.38
N LEU A 259 -4.04 13.74 -7.56
CA LEU A 259 -4.08 13.97 -6.12
C LEU A 259 -4.26 15.47 -5.79
N LEU A 260 -3.58 16.37 -6.49
CA LEU A 260 -3.74 17.82 -6.25
C LEU A 260 -5.17 18.29 -6.49
N ARG A 261 -5.82 17.81 -7.56
CA ARG A 261 -7.22 18.14 -7.87
C ARG A 261 -8.16 17.62 -6.79
N GLU A 262 -8.04 16.34 -6.43
CA GLU A 262 -8.95 15.65 -5.52
C GLU A 262 -8.84 16.09 -4.07
N LEU A 263 -7.62 16.32 -3.58
CA LEU A 263 -7.41 16.72 -2.19
C LEU A 263 -7.74 18.23 -1.97
N ALA A 264 -7.90 19.00 -3.03
CA ALA A 264 -8.24 20.44 -2.96
C ALA A 264 -9.76 20.70 -2.93
N GLU A 265 -10.58 19.68 -3.20
CA GLU A 265 -12.05 19.71 -3.09
C GLU A 265 -12.49 19.46 -1.63
#